data_f39a16dd8f8abf34cccc40f2b40f6d69
#
_entry.id   f39a16dd8f8abf34cccc40f2b40f6d69
#
_cell.length_a   1.000
_cell.length_b   1.000
_cell.length_c   1.000
_cell.angle_alpha   90.00
_cell.angle_beta   90.00
_cell.angle_gamma   90.00
#
_symmetry.space_group_name_H-M   'P 1'
#
loop_
_entity.id
_entity.type
_entity.pdbx_description
1 polymer ?
#
loop_
_entity_poly.entity_id
_entity_poly.type
_entity_poly.pdbx_seq_one_letter_code
_entity_poly.pdbx_strand_id
1 'polypeptide(L)'
;EAGGLTYFWGRQNFRLPEDRVIGFAYTFLGLRIQCAQCHKHPFDQWTQDDFNQFKGFFQGVNFGINPRDKAEQQALLKKLEIETTKKNGNDLRKELAARVAKGDVVPVDELYTVKPQASPNNRNKDKDKDNGKQNARVPAGPKAKLLGGEVVSLMEHDDVRAPLMQWLRDPSNRFFARAFVN
;
A
#
# COMPACT_ATOMS: atom_id res chain seq x y z
N GLU A 1 8.49 16.92 9.98
CA GLU A 1 8.85 17.03 8.53
C GLU A 1 8.32 15.88 7.66
N ALA A 2 7.22 15.24 8.04
CA ALA A 2 6.63 14.14 7.26
C ALA A 2 5.68 14.59 6.12
N GLY A 3 5.49 15.89 5.91
CA GLY A 3 4.43 16.42 5.05
C GLY A 3 4.58 16.20 3.54
N GLY A 4 5.80 16.04 3.02
CA GLY A 4 6.04 15.98 1.57
C GLY A 4 5.56 14.69 0.90
N LEU A 5 5.74 13.54 1.55
CA LEU A 5 5.33 12.23 1.02
C LEU A 5 3.81 12.07 0.96
N THR A 6 3.11 12.64 1.92
CA THR A 6 1.64 12.63 1.99
C THR A 6 1.03 13.35 0.78
N TYR A 7 1.59 14.50 0.41
CA TYR A 7 1.18 15.25 -0.76
C TYR A 7 1.45 14.51 -2.07
N PHE A 8 2.60 13.86 -2.17
CA PHE A 8 2.96 13.08 -3.36
C PHE A 8 1.94 11.97 -3.63
N TRP A 9 1.64 11.14 -2.63
CA TRP A 9 0.70 10.03 -2.76
C TRP A 9 -0.73 10.50 -3.01
N GLY A 10 -1.19 11.56 -2.35
CA GLY A 10 -2.50 12.16 -2.56
C GLY A 10 -2.67 12.77 -3.95
N ARG A 11 -1.61 13.40 -4.48
CA ARG A 11 -1.64 14.07 -5.79
C ARG A 11 -1.59 13.10 -6.96
N GLN A 12 -0.86 12.01 -6.84
CA GLN A 12 -0.69 11.00 -7.90
C GLN A 12 -1.87 10.03 -8.03
N ASN A 13 -2.92 10.20 -7.24
CA ASN A 13 -4.10 9.34 -7.30
C ASN A 13 -3.85 7.85 -7.02
N PHE A 14 -2.77 7.51 -6.33
CA PHE A 14 -2.44 6.12 -5.94
C PHE A 14 -3.40 5.60 -4.86
N ARG A 15 -4.67 5.48 -5.19
CA ARG A 15 -5.71 5.08 -4.23
C ARG A 15 -5.76 3.59 -4.02
N LEU A 16 -5.60 2.83 -5.09
CA LEU A 16 -5.67 1.38 -5.06
C LEU A 16 -4.27 0.76 -4.84
N PRO A 17 -4.19 -0.42 -4.25
CA PRO A 17 -2.92 -1.15 -4.14
C PRO A 17 -2.24 -1.36 -5.50
N GLU A 18 -3.01 -1.60 -6.56
CA GLU A 18 -2.54 -1.76 -7.94
C GLU A 18 -1.80 -0.53 -8.45
N ASP A 19 -2.36 0.66 -8.20
CA ASP A 19 -1.74 1.92 -8.61
C ASP A 19 -0.38 2.12 -7.91
N ARG A 20 -0.31 1.73 -6.64
CA ARG A 20 0.93 1.81 -5.85
C ARG A 20 1.98 0.84 -6.35
N VAL A 21 1.59 -0.39 -6.71
CA VAL A 21 2.47 -1.38 -7.34
C VAL A 21 3.06 -0.84 -8.62
N ILE A 22 2.23 -0.32 -9.52
CA ILE A 22 2.64 0.21 -10.81
C ILE A 22 3.58 1.41 -10.61
N GLY A 23 3.17 2.36 -9.75
CA GLY A 23 3.98 3.53 -9.45
C GLY A 23 5.32 3.20 -8.81
N PHE A 24 5.35 2.27 -7.86
CA PHE A 24 6.57 1.80 -7.23
C PHE A 24 7.51 1.11 -8.23
N ALA A 25 6.98 0.17 -9.01
CA ALA A 25 7.77 -0.57 -10.00
C ALA A 25 8.36 0.36 -11.06
N TYR A 26 7.57 1.31 -11.54
CA TYR A 26 8.04 2.29 -12.51
C TYR A 26 9.14 3.20 -11.95
N THR A 27 8.91 3.75 -10.73
CA THR A 27 9.80 4.75 -10.14
C THR A 27 11.10 4.14 -9.62
N PHE A 28 11.01 3.02 -8.90
CA PHE A 28 12.16 2.47 -8.17
C PHE A 28 12.80 1.25 -8.85
N LEU A 29 12.10 0.58 -9.75
CA LEU A 29 12.63 -0.60 -10.42
C LEU A 29 12.83 -0.39 -11.92
N GLY A 30 12.35 0.72 -12.49
CA GLY A 30 12.38 0.96 -13.92
C GLY A 30 11.53 -0.03 -14.73
N LEU A 31 10.53 -0.67 -14.08
CA LEU A 31 9.71 -1.71 -14.68
C LEU A 31 8.31 -1.21 -15.01
N ARG A 32 7.83 -1.52 -16.20
CA ARG A 32 6.45 -1.26 -16.63
C ARG A 32 5.63 -2.53 -16.50
N ILE A 33 5.18 -2.85 -15.28
CA ILE A 33 4.48 -4.11 -14.99
C ILE A 33 2.96 -4.03 -15.10
N GLN A 34 2.40 -2.92 -15.56
CA GLN A 34 0.95 -2.73 -15.64
C GLN A 34 0.25 -3.78 -16.50
N CYS A 35 0.89 -4.31 -17.55
CA CYS A 35 0.32 -5.37 -18.38
C CYS A 35 0.13 -6.68 -17.59
N ALA A 36 1.02 -6.93 -16.61
CA ALA A 36 0.94 -8.09 -15.75
C ALA A 36 -0.25 -8.07 -14.77
N GLN A 37 -0.96 -6.95 -14.66
CA GLN A 37 -2.19 -6.87 -13.88
C GLN A 37 -3.29 -7.79 -14.40
N CYS A 38 -3.40 -7.98 -15.72
CA CYS A 38 -4.48 -8.72 -16.36
C CYS A 38 -4.01 -10.02 -17.03
N HIS A 39 -2.81 -10.06 -17.55
CA HIS A 39 -2.26 -11.20 -18.29
C HIS A 39 -0.74 -11.25 -18.17
N LYS A 40 -0.10 -12.30 -18.68
CA LYS A 40 1.37 -12.35 -18.74
C LYS A 40 1.88 -11.15 -19.55
N HIS A 41 2.93 -10.48 -19.03
CA HIS A 41 3.54 -9.35 -19.71
C HIS A 41 4.03 -9.75 -21.12
N PRO A 42 3.68 -9.01 -22.19
CA PRO A 42 3.97 -9.45 -23.57
C PRO A 42 5.45 -9.43 -23.92
N PHE A 43 6.25 -8.59 -23.27
CA PHE A 43 7.67 -8.38 -23.60
C PHE A 43 8.61 -8.67 -22.41
N ASP A 44 8.08 -9.13 -21.27
CA ASP A 44 8.86 -9.39 -20.05
C ASP A 44 8.40 -10.69 -19.39
N GLN A 45 9.15 -11.13 -18.40
CA GLN A 45 8.91 -12.40 -17.70
C GLN A 45 7.71 -12.36 -16.72
N TRP A 46 7.21 -11.19 -16.36
CA TRP A 46 6.23 -10.99 -15.31
C TRP A 46 4.88 -11.60 -15.65
N THR A 47 4.36 -12.40 -14.74
CA THR A 47 3.04 -13.00 -14.83
C THR A 47 2.02 -12.21 -14.01
N GLN A 48 0.74 -12.53 -14.20
CA GLN A 48 -0.33 -12.00 -13.36
C GLN A 48 -0.15 -12.40 -11.89
N ASP A 49 0.36 -13.61 -11.64
CA ASP A 49 0.64 -14.09 -10.29
C ASP A 49 1.77 -13.28 -9.63
N ASP A 50 2.84 -12.96 -10.36
CA ASP A 50 3.91 -12.11 -9.85
C ASP A 50 3.39 -10.73 -9.45
N PHE A 51 2.53 -10.14 -10.28
CA PHE A 51 1.87 -8.86 -9.98
C PHE A 51 0.99 -8.96 -8.73
N ASN A 52 0.13 -9.97 -8.63
CA ASN A 52 -0.79 -10.15 -7.52
C ASN A 52 -0.05 -10.46 -6.20
N GLN A 53 1.00 -11.25 -6.24
CA GLN A 53 1.81 -11.55 -5.07
C GLN A 53 2.63 -10.34 -4.62
N PHE A 54 3.19 -9.57 -5.55
CA PHE A 54 3.91 -8.34 -5.24
C PHE A 54 2.99 -7.26 -4.67
N LYS A 55 1.74 -7.19 -5.15
CA LYS A 55 0.70 -6.30 -4.61
C LYS A 55 0.46 -6.50 -3.10
N GLY A 56 0.74 -7.67 -2.57
CA GLY A 56 0.61 -7.97 -1.13
C GLY A 56 1.31 -6.94 -0.23
N PHE A 57 2.46 -6.42 -0.61
CA PHE A 57 3.18 -5.40 0.14
C PHE A 57 2.43 -4.06 0.25
N PHE A 58 1.50 -3.79 -0.64
CA PHE A 58 0.77 -2.52 -0.73
C PHE A 58 -0.66 -2.58 -0.21
N GLN A 59 -1.18 -3.79 0.06
CA GLN A 59 -2.56 -3.98 0.53
C GLN A 59 -2.79 -3.37 1.92
N GLY A 60 -1.78 -3.38 2.79
CA GLY A 60 -1.83 -2.78 4.12
C GLY A 60 -1.52 -1.29 4.15
N VAL A 61 -1.15 -0.68 3.03
CA VAL A 61 -0.81 0.75 2.96
C VAL A 61 -2.06 1.55 2.64
N ASN A 62 -2.40 2.51 3.48
CA ASN A 62 -3.58 3.34 3.34
C ASN A 62 -3.23 4.82 3.38
N PHE A 63 -4.11 5.64 2.80
CA PHE A 63 -4.02 7.08 2.84
C PHE A 63 -5.33 7.65 3.39
N GLY A 64 -5.24 8.53 4.37
CA GLY A 64 -6.39 9.13 5.03
C GLY A 64 -6.17 9.31 6.53
N ILE A 65 -7.24 9.28 7.29
CA ILE A 65 -7.20 9.38 8.74
C ILE A 65 -6.77 8.03 9.33
N ASN A 66 -5.66 8.04 10.07
CA ASN A 66 -5.20 6.86 10.79
C ASN A 66 -6.23 6.47 11.86
N PRO A 67 -6.69 5.23 11.92
CA PRO A 67 -7.65 4.79 12.94
C PRO A 67 -7.20 5.03 14.38
N ARG A 68 -5.89 5.08 14.63
CA ARG A 68 -5.33 5.36 15.97
C ARG A 68 -5.59 6.80 16.42
N ASP A 69 -5.56 7.74 15.47
CA ASP A 69 -5.65 9.18 15.74
C ASP A 69 -7.06 9.73 15.46
N LYS A 70 -7.98 8.85 15.07
CA LYS A 70 -9.35 9.23 14.69
C LYS A 70 -10.08 10.03 15.77
N ALA A 71 -9.93 9.65 17.04
CA ALA A 71 -10.58 10.33 18.15
C ALA A 71 -10.02 11.74 18.34
N GLU A 72 -8.71 11.91 18.27
CA GLU A 72 -8.02 13.20 18.38
C GLU A 72 -8.39 14.12 17.22
N GLN A 73 -8.36 13.58 16.00
CA GLN A 73 -8.77 14.33 14.82
C GLN A 73 -10.24 14.79 14.86
N GLN A 74 -11.14 13.94 15.36
CA GLN A 74 -12.54 14.33 15.56
C GLN A 74 -12.68 15.41 16.61
N ALA A 75 -11.94 15.34 17.71
CA ALA A 75 -11.93 16.38 18.74
C ALA A 75 -11.42 17.72 18.18
N LEU A 76 -10.38 17.67 17.33
CA LEU A 76 -9.84 18.85 16.67
C LEU A 76 -10.84 19.48 15.69
N LEU A 77 -11.51 18.68 14.85
CA LEU A 77 -12.56 19.17 13.95
C LEU A 77 -13.72 19.80 14.72
N LYS A 78 -14.11 19.20 15.83
CA LYS A 78 -15.16 19.76 16.72
C LYS A 78 -14.73 21.09 17.33
N LYS A 79 -13.47 21.21 17.77
CA LYS A 79 -12.90 22.46 18.30
C LYS A 79 -12.89 23.57 17.25
N LEU A 80 -12.68 23.22 15.98
CA LEU A 80 -12.71 24.14 14.85
C LEU A 80 -14.11 24.42 14.32
N GLU A 81 -15.14 23.81 14.90
CA GLU A 81 -16.55 23.91 14.48
C GLU A 81 -16.77 23.49 13.01
N ILE A 82 -15.97 22.53 12.53
CA ILE A 82 -16.02 22.01 11.16
C ILE A 82 -16.94 20.79 11.10
N GLU A 83 -18.08 20.93 10.45
CA GLU A 83 -19.00 19.81 10.17
C GLU A 83 -18.56 19.07 8.91
N THR A 84 -18.11 17.82 9.06
CA THR A 84 -17.66 16.97 7.94
C THR A 84 -18.81 16.26 7.22
N THR A 85 -19.92 16.03 7.91
CA THR A 85 -21.06 15.25 7.39
C THR A 85 -21.86 15.96 6.31
N LYS A 86 -21.82 17.28 6.26
CA LYS A 86 -22.59 18.10 5.31
C LYS A 86 -21.77 18.67 4.16
N LYS A 87 -20.43 18.42 4.14
CA LYS A 87 -19.54 19.02 3.15
C LYS A 87 -18.99 17.95 2.21
N ASN A 88 -18.92 18.27 0.93
CA ASN A 88 -18.16 17.45 -0.01
C ASN A 88 -16.64 17.61 0.26
N GLY A 89 -15.84 16.67 -0.26
CA GLY A 89 -14.40 16.64 0.02
C GLY A 89 -13.65 17.90 -0.46
N ASN A 90 -14.14 18.59 -1.49
CA ASN A 90 -13.49 19.80 -2.01
C ASN A 90 -13.75 21.00 -1.12
N ASP A 91 -14.99 21.14 -0.60
CA ASP A 91 -15.35 22.24 0.30
C ASP A 91 -14.67 22.07 1.65
N LEU A 92 -14.57 20.83 2.14
CA LEU A 92 -13.81 20.54 3.35
C LEU A 92 -12.33 20.92 3.19
N ARG A 93 -11.72 20.59 2.06
CA ARG A 93 -10.30 20.97 1.78
C ARG A 93 -10.11 22.48 1.74
N LYS A 94 -11.02 23.22 1.10
CA LYS A 94 -10.96 24.70 1.06
C LYS A 94 -11.06 25.30 2.45
N GLU A 95 -11.94 24.77 3.28
CA GLU A 95 -12.11 25.26 4.66
C GLU A 95 -10.88 24.95 5.51
N LEU A 96 -10.36 23.72 5.46
CA LEU A 96 -9.13 23.36 6.15
C LEU A 96 -7.96 24.24 5.70
N ALA A 97 -7.82 24.51 4.41
CA ALA A 97 -6.81 25.41 3.89
C ALA A 97 -6.96 26.85 4.41
N ALA A 98 -8.19 27.34 4.50
CA ALA A 98 -8.46 28.66 5.06
C ALA A 98 -8.13 28.73 6.58
N ARG A 99 -8.32 27.65 7.31
CA ARG A 99 -7.94 27.54 8.74
C ARG A 99 -6.43 27.52 8.91
N VAL A 100 -5.72 26.76 8.08
CA VAL A 100 -4.24 26.75 8.07
C VAL A 100 -3.69 28.16 7.79
N ALA A 101 -4.28 28.89 6.85
CA ALA A 101 -3.87 30.26 6.53
C ALA A 101 -4.06 31.22 7.72
N LYS A 102 -4.97 30.91 8.66
CA LYS A 102 -5.17 31.65 9.90
C LYS A 102 -4.25 31.19 11.06
N GLY A 103 -3.43 30.17 10.84
CA GLY A 103 -2.55 29.60 11.85
C GLY A 103 -3.20 28.51 12.71
N ASP A 104 -4.41 28.06 12.37
CA ASP A 104 -5.06 26.96 13.08
C ASP A 104 -4.36 25.62 12.77
N VAL A 105 -4.29 24.74 13.76
CA VAL A 105 -3.89 23.34 13.59
C VAL A 105 -5.10 22.58 13.09
N VAL A 106 -4.95 21.90 11.93
CA VAL A 106 -6.01 21.13 11.30
C VAL A 106 -5.60 19.67 11.14
N PRO A 107 -6.55 18.73 11.15
CA PRO A 107 -6.24 17.34 10.82
C PRO A 107 -5.83 17.22 9.35
N VAL A 108 -4.81 16.40 9.11
CA VAL A 108 -4.31 16.09 7.75
C VAL A 108 -4.38 14.60 7.51
N ASP A 109 -4.66 14.25 6.25
CA ASP A 109 -4.53 12.86 5.81
C ASP A 109 -3.07 12.44 5.84
N GLU A 110 -2.82 11.22 6.27
CA GLU A 110 -1.48 10.64 6.32
C GLU A 110 -1.40 9.30 5.61
N LEU A 111 -0.19 8.87 5.29
CA LEU A 111 0.09 7.54 4.82
C LEU A 111 0.37 6.65 6.03
N TYR A 112 -0.48 5.66 6.26
CA TYR A 112 -0.34 4.71 7.37
C TYR A 112 -0.42 3.27 6.91
N THR A 113 0.12 2.37 7.73
CA THR A 113 0.07 0.93 7.48
C THR A 113 -0.84 0.24 8.49
N VAL A 114 -1.63 -0.71 7.99
CA VAL A 114 -2.41 -1.63 8.81
C VAL A 114 -1.86 -3.03 8.59
N LYS A 115 -1.60 -3.76 9.69
CA LYS A 115 -1.22 -5.17 9.56
C LYS A 115 -2.34 -5.92 8.84
N PRO A 116 -2.04 -6.64 7.77
CA PRO A 116 -3.04 -7.46 7.11
C PRO A 116 -3.50 -8.54 8.10
N GLN A 117 -4.79 -8.58 8.37
CA GLN A 117 -5.37 -9.63 9.18
C GLN A 117 -5.49 -10.90 8.35
N ALA A 118 -5.20 -12.05 8.95
CA ALA A 118 -5.53 -13.33 8.36
C ALA A 118 -7.06 -13.40 8.21
N SER A 119 -7.54 -13.20 6.98
CA SER A 119 -8.99 -13.33 6.73
C SER A 119 -9.36 -14.80 6.82
N PRO A 120 -10.29 -15.18 7.72
CA PRO A 120 -10.76 -16.56 7.79
C PRO A 120 -11.44 -17.03 6.51
N ASN A 121 -11.75 -16.13 5.58
CA ASN A 121 -12.48 -16.40 4.34
C ASN A 121 -11.62 -16.33 3.06
N ASN A 122 -10.31 -16.17 3.15
CA ASN A 122 -9.46 -16.26 1.95
C ASN A 122 -9.24 -17.76 1.62
N ARG A 123 -10.34 -18.43 1.29
CA ARG A 123 -10.29 -19.68 0.55
C ARG A 123 -9.86 -19.31 -0.87
N ASN A 124 -8.57 -19.15 -1.06
CA ASN A 124 -7.99 -19.26 -2.38
C ASN A 124 -8.47 -20.61 -2.91
N LYS A 125 -9.28 -20.55 -3.96
CA LYS A 125 -9.64 -21.72 -4.77
C LYS A 125 -8.41 -22.14 -5.57
N ASP A 126 -7.35 -22.52 -4.89
CA ASP A 126 -6.33 -23.36 -5.47
C ASP A 126 -6.97 -24.73 -5.61
N LYS A 127 -7.54 -24.96 -6.78
CA LYS A 127 -7.95 -26.28 -7.25
C LYS A 127 -6.71 -27.09 -7.63
N ASP A 128 -5.83 -27.30 -6.68
CA ASP A 128 -4.91 -28.41 -6.76
C ASP A 128 -5.59 -29.62 -6.09
N LYS A 129 -6.10 -30.49 -6.96
CA LYS A 129 -6.47 -31.84 -6.63
C LYS A 129 -5.18 -32.61 -6.28
N ASP A 130 -4.81 -32.61 -5.02
CA ASP A 130 -3.97 -33.66 -4.51
C ASP A 130 -4.54 -34.24 -3.21
N ASN A 131 -4.52 -35.55 -3.20
CA ASN A 131 -5.22 -36.46 -2.31
C ASN A 131 -4.46 -36.64 -0.99
N GLY A 132 -5.13 -36.43 0.14
CA GLY A 132 -4.84 -37.16 1.40
C GLY A 132 -3.76 -36.55 2.27
N LYS A 133 -4.20 -35.85 3.29
CA LYS A 133 -3.92 -35.91 4.72
C LYS A 133 -4.34 -34.60 5.38
N GLN A 134 -5.40 -34.66 6.16
CA GLN A 134 -5.86 -33.56 7.03
C GLN A 134 -4.86 -33.40 8.18
N ASN A 135 -3.83 -32.57 7.98
CA ASN A 135 -3.13 -31.92 9.07
C ASN A 135 -3.78 -30.56 9.26
N ALA A 136 -4.13 -30.21 10.51
CA ALA A 136 -4.67 -28.91 10.88
C ALA A 136 -3.71 -27.80 10.37
N ARG A 137 -3.99 -27.27 9.17
CA ARG A 137 -3.23 -26.18 8.59
C ARG A 137 -3.60 -24.93 9.36
N VAL A 138 -2.67 -24.44 10.16
CA VAL A 138 -2.69 -23.05 10.59
C VAL A 138 -2.92 -22.19 9.33
N PRO A 139 -3.93 -21.32 9.29
CA PRO A 139 -4.17 -20.48 8.12
C PRO A 139 -2.88 -19.72 7.80
N ALA A 140 -2.31 -19.99 6.63
CA ALA A 140 -1.15 -19.25 6.18
C ALA A 140 -1.56 -17.77 6.12
N GLY A 141 -0.92 -16.91 6.91
CA GLY A 141 -1.16 -15.49 6.90
C GLY A 141 -0.89 -14.86 5.53
N PRO A 142 -1.27 -13.60 5.33
CA PRO A 142 -1.05 -12.91 4.07
C PRO A 142 0.44 -12.93 3.70
N LYS A 143 0.70 -13.34 2.47
CA LYS A 143 2.04 -13.47 1.90
C LYS A 143 2.19 -12.48 0.75
N ALA A 144 3.41 -12.00 0.54
CA ALA A 144 3.79 -11.24 -0.63
C ALA A 144 5.08 -11.84 -1.24
N LYS A 145 5.29 -11.64 -2.53
CA LYS A 145 6.50 -12.11 -3.21
C LYS A 145 7.22 -10.93 -3.82
N LEU A 146 8.51 -10.87 -3.60
CA LEU A 146 9.40 -9.91 -4.25
C LEU A 146 9.51 -10.26 -5.75
N LEU A 147 9.59 -9.25 -6.61
CA LEU A 147 9.73 -9.49 -8.06
C LEU A 147 11.06 -10.19 -8.35
N GLY A 148 10.96 -11.43 -8.85
CA GLY A 148 12.12 -12.28 -9.08
C GLY A 148 12.79 -12.79 -7.81
N GLY A 149 12.17 -12.62 -6.63
CA GLY A 149 12.72 -12.99 -5.32
C GLY A 149 11.82 -13.93 -4.52
N GLU A 150 11.99 -13.88 -3.22
CA GLU A 150 11.36 -14.79 -2.26
C GLU A 150 9.93 -14.41 -1.90
N VAL A 151 9.20 -15.40 -1.38
CA VAL A 151 7.89 -15.19 -0.75
C VAL A 151 8.11 -14.81 0.71
N VAL A 152 7.54 -13.69 1.11
CA VAL A 152 7.65 -13.11 2.45
C VAL A 152 6.33 -13.26 3.20
N SER A 153 6.38 -13.71 4.45
CA SER A 153 5.24 -13.68 5.37
C SER A 153 5.07 -12.28 5.94
N LEU A 154 3.98 -11.61 5.61
CA LEU A 154 3.73 -10.25 6.07
C LEU A 154 3.35 -10.15 7.55
N MET A 155 2.94 -11.27 8.16
CA MET A 155 2.57 -11.31 9.59
C MET A 155 3.78 -11.20 10.52
N GLU A 156 4.95 -11.57 10.06
CA GLU A 156 6.19 -11.56 10.84
C GLU A 156 6.81 -10.17 10.98
N HIS A 157 6.29 -9.19 10.24
CA HIS A 157 6.82 -7.84 10.22
C HIS A 157 5.84 -6.84 10.84
N ASP A 158 6.33 -5.93 11.64
CA ASP A 158 5.53 -4.83 12.19
C ASP A 158 5.12 -3.84 11.10
N ASP A 159 6.01 -3.57 10.17
CA ASP A 159 5.72 -2.84 8.94
C ASP A 159 5.85 -3.77 7.74
N VAL A 160 4.74 -3.98 7.03
CA VAL A 160 4.68 -4.83 5.83
C VAL A 160 5.60 -4.36 4.70
N ARG A 161 6.06 -3.12 4.75
CA ARG A 161 6.98 -2.52 3.79
C ARG A 161 8.45 -2.81 4.10
N ALA A 162 8.77 -3.21 5.34
CA ALA A 162 10.15 -3.40 5.76
C ALA A 162 10.92 -4.39 4.87
N PRO A 163 10.40 -5.61 4.58
CA PRO A 163 11.11 -6.55 3.70
C PRO A 163 11.24 -6.04 2.25
N LEU A 164 10.24 -5.28 1.76
CA LEU A 164 10.33 -4.65 0.45
C LEU A 164 11.44 -3.61 0.41
N MET A 165 11.57 -2.78 1.46
CA MET A 165 12.62 -1.76 1.54
C MET A 165 14.00 -2.36 1.77
N GLN A 166 14.09 -3.47 2.48
CA GLN A 166 15.34 -4.22 2.63
C GLN A 166 15.80 -4.79 1.29
N TRP A 167 14.91 -5.45 0.57
CA TRP A 167 15.21 -5.97 -0.77
C TRP A 167 15.59 -4.85 -1.75
N LEU A 168 14.91 -3.69 -1.69
CA LEU A 168 15.23 -2.56 -2.55
C LEU A 168 16.68 -2.07 -2.36
N ARG A 169 17.15 -2.10 -1.10
CA ARG A 169 18.51 -1.66 -0.71
C ARG A 169 19.57 -2.76 -0.88
N ASP A 170 19.16 -3.98 -1.15
CA ASP A 170 20.09 -5.10 -1.31
C ASP A 170 21.01 -4.85 -2.51
N PRO A 171 22.34 -4.95 -2.34
CA PRO A 171 23.29 -4.79 -3.45
C PRO A 171 23.08 -5.77 -4.60
N SER A 172 22.46 -6.92 -4.33
CA SER A 172 22.11 -7.91 -5.38
C SER A 172 20.88 -7.48 -6.20
N ASN A 173 20.11 -6.49 -5.73
CA ASN A 173 18.96 -5.96 -6.45
C ASN A 173 19.40 -5.08 -7.63
N ARG A 174 19.49 -5.70 -8.80
CA ARG A 174 19.86 -5.02 -10.04
C ARG A 174 18.82 -4.04 -10.58
N PHE A 175 17.56 -4.15 -10.15
CA PHE A 175 16.48 -3.28 -10.67
C PHE A 175 16.64 -1.86 -10.18
N PHE A 176 16.84 -1.68 -8.86
CA PHE A 176 16.97 -0.35 -8.26
C PHE A 176 18.12 0.46 -8.85
N ALA A 177 19.30 -0.13 -8.91
CA ALA A 177 20.48 0.52 -9.49
C ALA A 177 20.24 0.92 -10.96
N ARG A 178 19.65 0.03 -11.77
CA ARG A 178 19.35 0.30 -13.18
C ARG A 178 18.33 1.40 -13.39
N ALA A 179 17.33 1.51 -12.53
CA ALA A 179 16.29 2.54 -12.63
C ALA A 179 16.86 3.96 -12.54
N PHE A 180 18.00 4.15 -11.86
CA PHE A 180 18.63 5.45 -11.67
C PHE A 180 19.80 5.74 -12.62
N VAL A 181 20.30 4.74 -13.34
CA VAL A 181 21.45 4.90 -14.28
C VAL A 181 20.98 5.06 -15.71
N ASN A 182 19.81 4.56 -16.07
CA ASN A 182 19.19 4.68 -17.39
C ASN A 182 18.16 5.81 -17.40
#